data_bcdc2ba2eeabb980d6374d1f967610f5
#
_entry.id   bcdc2ba2eeabb980d6374d1f967610f5
#
_cell.length_a   1.000
_cell.length_b   1.000
_cell.length_c   1.000
_cell.angle_alpha   90.00
_cell.angle_beta   90.00
_cell.angle_gamma   90.00
#
_symmetry.space_group_name_H-M   'P 1'
#
loop_
_entity.id
_entity.type
_entity.pdbx_description
1 polymer ?
#
loop_
_entity_poly.entity_id
_entity_poly.type
_entity_poly.pdbx_seq_one_letter_code
_entity_poly.pdbx_strand_id
1 'polypeptide(L)' 'MTIGEQAKELLEEKNWNQKDLAENSGVSITQINRLINGVGYPSLRTLEKVAKVFEKELVIEFI' A
#
# COMPACT_ATOMS: atom_id res chain seq x y z
N MET A 1 1.98 -8.42 -11.60
CA MET A 1 1.25 -8.15 -10.34
C MET A 1 1.15 -6.64 -10.14
N THR A 2 -0.04 -6.13 -9.89
CA THR A 2 -0.23 -4.70 -9.63
C THR A 2 0.24 -4.34 -8.22
N ILE A 3 0.46 -3.05 -7.99
CA ILE A 3 0.86 -2.58 -6.66
C ILE A 3 -0.23 -2.85 -5.61
N GLY A 4 -1.50 -2.76 -6.01
CA GLY A 4 -2.62 -3.09 -5.11
C GLY A 4 -2.62 -4.55 -4.72
N GLU A 5 -2.35 -5.45 -5.66
CA GLU A 5 -2.25 -6.88 -5.40
C GLU A 5 -1.06 -7.19 -4.48
N GLN A 6 0.07 -6.51 -4.69
CA GLN A 6 1.23 -6.66 -3.82
C GLN A 6 0.91 -6.21 -2.39
N ALA A 7 0.25 -5.07 -2.24
CA ALA A 7 -0.15 -4.58 -0.93
C ALA A 7 -1.11 -5.55 -0.24
N LYS A 8 -2.04 -6.12 -1.00
CA LYS A 8 -2.98 -7.11 -0.47
C LYS A 8 -2.26 -8.36 0.06
N GLU A 9 -1.28 -8.87 -0.68
CA GLU A 9 -0.48 -10.01 -0.23
C GLU A 9 0.27 -9.70 1.05
N LEU A 10 0.85 -8.48 1.16
CA LEU A 10 1.56 -8.08 2.36
C LEU A 10 0.64 -7.97 3.57
N LEU A 11 -0.60 -7.52 3.37
CA LEU A 11 -1.62 -7.52 4.42
C LEU A 11 -1.90 -8.94 4.91
N GLU A 12 -2.05 -9.89 3.98
CA GLU A 12 -2.30 -11.27 4.32
C GLU A 12 -1.14 -11.88 5.11
N GLU A 13 0.10 -11.58 4.72
CA GLU A 13 1.29 -12.04 5.44
C GLU A 13 1.32 -11.54 6.88
N LYS A 14 0.90 -10.30 7.12
CA LYS A 14 0.85 -9.73 8.46
C LYS A 14 -0.43 -10.05 9.22
N ASN A 15 -1.39 -10.67 8.55
CA ASN A 15 -2.72 -10.89 9.08
C ASN A 15 -3.39 -9.58 9.48
N TRP A 16 -3.21 -8.55 8.66
CA TRP A 16 -3.78 -7.23 8.82
C TRP A 16 -4.96 -7.00 7.90
N ASN A 17 -5.90 -6.18 8.33
CA ASN A 17 -6.93 -5.65 7.47
C ASN A 17 -6.52 -4.24 6.98
N GLN A 18 -7.34 -3.63 6.14
CA GLN A 18 -7.04 -2.30 5.59
C GLN A 18 -6.96 -1.22 6.67
N LYS A 19 -7.76 -1.34 7.71
CA LYS A 19 -7.75 -0.41 8.83
C LYS A 19 -6.41 -0.44 9.56
N ASP A 20 -5.87 -1.63 9.76
CA ASP A 20 -4.56 -1.79 10.38
C ASP A 20 -3.48 -1.08 9.57
N LEU A 21 -3.51 -1.24 8.26
CA LEU A 21 -2.55 -0.58 7.38
C LEU A 21 -2.71 0.95 7.45
N ALA A 22 -3.93 1.44 7.41
CA ALA A 22 -4.18 2.88 7.52
C ALA A 22 -3.61 3.45 8.83
N GLU A 23 -3.88 2.78 9.93
CA GLU A 23 -3.39 3.22 11.25
C GLU A 23 -1.87 3.23 11.34
N ASN A 24 -1.22 2.20 10.79
CA ASN A 24 0.23 2.07 10.89
C ASN A 24 1.00 2.92 9.87
N SER A 25 0.40 3.23 8.73
CA SER A 25 1.05 4.01 7.68
C SER A 25 0.79 5.51 7.79
N GLY A 26 -0.26 5.91 8.49
CA GLY A 26 -0.70 7.29 8.50
C GLY A 26 -1.43 7.70 7.22
N VAL A 27 -1.78 6.74 6.38
CA VAL A 27 -2.56 6.96 5.16
C VAL A 27 -4.03 6.72 5.47
N SER A 28 -4.93 7.54 4.90
CA SER A 28 -6.36 7.39 5.17
C SER A 28 -6.89 6.05 4.69
N ILE A 29 -7.91 5.54 5.36
CA ILE A 29 -8.56 4.28 4.97
C ILE A 29 -9.11 4.35 3.54
N THR A 30 -9.59 5.51 3.14
CA THR A 30 -10.10 5.73 1.78
C THR A 30 -8.99 5.52 0.76
N GLN A 31 -7.81 6.07 1.00
CA GLN A 31 -6.66 5.91 0.11
C GLN A 31 -6.17 4.46 0.08
N ILE A 32 -6.13 3.80 1.22
CA ILE A 32 -5.76 2.39 1.30
C ILE A 32 -6.73 1.53 0.50
N ASN A 33 -8.02 1.75 0.68
CA ASN A 33 -9.04 1.02 -0.06
C ASN A 33 -8.89 1.21 -1.58
N ARG A 34 -8.66 2.45 -2.03
CA ARG A 34 -8.45 2.72 -3.44
C ARG A 34 -7.20 2.06 -3.98
N LEU A 35 -6.11 2.07 -3.21
CA LEU A 35 -4.88 1.39 -3.58
C LEU A 35 -5.10 -0.11 -3.78
N ILE A 36 -5.71 -0.76 -2.82
CA ILE A 36 -5.97 -2.21 -2.85
C ILE A 36 -6.88 -2.60 -4.02
N ASN A 37 -7.89 -1.77 -4.30
CA ASN A 37 -8.86 -2.05 -5.37
C ASN A 37 -8.42 -1.55 -6.75
N GLY A 38 -7.26 -0.94 -6.85
CA GLY A 38 -6.75 -0.44 -8.13
C GLY A 38 -7.53 0.72 -8.69
N VAL A 39 -8.13 1.56 -7.85
CA VAL A 39 -8.91 2.72 -8.25
C VAL A 39 -8.02 3.97 -8.23
N GLY A 40 -7.91 4.65 -9.37
CA GLY A 40 -7.09 5.85 -9.50
C GLY A 40 -5.60 5.55 -9.41
N TYR A 41 -4.82 6.59 -9.12
CA TYR A 41 -3.37 6.48 -9.03
C TYR A 41 -2.91 7.01 -7.68
N PRO A 42 -2.32 6.15 -6.83
CA PRO A 42 -1.77 6.62 -5.56
C PRO A 42 -0.56 7.52 -5.81
N SER A 43 -0.35 8.50 -4.92
CA SER A 43 0.84 9.33 -5.00
C SER A 43 2.08 8.53 -4.59
N LEU A 44 3.26 8.97 -5.03
CA LEU A 44 4.52 8.37 -4.59
C LEU A 44 4.65 8.44 -3.08
N ARG A 45 4.21 9.54 -2.47
CA ARG A 45 4.24 9.72 -1.03
C ARG A 45 3.42 8.64 -0.31
N THR A 46 2.23 8.35 -0.81
CA THR A 46 1.38 7.29 -0.28
C THR A 46 2.07 5.94 -0.38
N LEU A 47 2.64 5.64 -1.56
CA LEU A 47 3.34 4.37 -1.78
C LEU A 47 4.57 4.24 -0.88
N GLU A 48 5.31 5.31 -0.67
CA GLU A 48 6.47 5.29 0.23
C GLU A 48 6.07 4.99 1.67
N LYS A 49 4.98 5.59 2.14
CA LYS A 49 4.47 5.35 3.49
C LYS A 49 4.05 3.90 3.67
N VAL A 50 3.37 3.34 2.68
CA VAL A 50 2.95 1.93 2.71
C VAL A 50 4.16 1.00 2.67
N ALA A 51 5.11 1.25 1.78
CA ALA A 51 6.31 0.44 1.68
C ALA A 51 7.09 0.43 2.99
N LYS A 52 7.21 1.58 3.64
CA LYS A 52 7.92 1.71 4.91
C LYS A 52 7.32 0.85 6.01
N VAL A 53 5.99 0.81 6.10
CA VAL A 53 5.29 0.00 7.10
C VAL A 53 5.59 -1.49 6.92
N PHE A 54 5.71 -1.94 5.68
CA PHE A 54 6.04 -3.32 5.36
C PHE A 54 7.55 -3.59 5.35
N GLU A 55 8.36 -2.60 5.68
CA GLU A 55 9.83 -2.71 5.64
C GLU A 55 10.32 -3.10 4.24
N LYS A 56 9.65 -2.58 3.22
CA LYS A 56 9.98 -2.80 1.82
C LYS A 56 10.50 -1.51 1.19
N GLU A 57 11.28 -1.66 0.13
CA GLU A 57 11.75 -0.55 -0.66
C GLU A 57 10.84 -0.35 -1.86
N LEU A 58 10.45 0.92 -2.10
CA LEU A 58 9.69 1.27 -3.28
C LEU A 58 10.69 1.53 -4.42
N VAL A 59 10.60 0.72 -5.46
CA VAL A 59 11.46 0.86 -6.64
C VAL A 59 10.61 1.27 -7.83
N ILE A 60 10.98 2.37 -8.47
CA ILE A 60 10.30 2.87 -9.68
C ILE A 60 11.35 3.09 -10.75
N GLU A 61 11.13 2.50 -11.91
CA GLU A 61 12.07 2.58 -13.03
C GLU A 61 11.33 2.94 -14.31
N PHE A 62 12.02 3.73 -15.14
CA PHE A 62 11.63 3.89 -16.54
C PHE A 62 12.48 2.94 -17.35
N ILE A 63 11.82 2.12 -18.14
CA ILE A 63 12.48 1.08 -18.93
C ILE A 63 12.46 1.48 -20.40
#